data_09b3259a9dd3a5388fb110c1764643c0
#
_entry.id   09b3259a9dd3a5388fb110c1764643c0
#
_cell.length_a   1.000
_cell.length_b   1.000
_cell.length_c   1.000
_cell.angle_alpha   90.00
_cell.angle_beta   90.00
_cell.angle_gamma   90.00
#
_symmetry.space_group_name_H-M   'P 1'
#
loop_
_entity.id
_entity.type
_entity.pdbx_description
1 polymer ?
#
loop_
_entity_poly.entity_id
_entity_poly.type
_entity_poly.pdbx_seq_one_letter_code
_entity_poly.pdbx_strand_id
1 'polypeptide(L)'
;MSLEVLDEYKLIDKLEATHELEKEEWIYLLEHQSKELSEYLFKKSDRVRRENYGTDVFVRGLIEFSNYCKNDCYYCGIRCGNPKADRYRLTEEQILECCKEGYELGFRTFVLQGGEDPHYSDEDICRIIKSIKAKYPDCAVTLSIGEKSYESYKKYYEAGADRYLLRHETANEEHYRKLHPENLSLENRKKCLLNLKEIGYQVGAGFMVGSPYQTKECIADDMIFLHELQPHMVGIGPFITHHDTPFKDKDNGTMEETLFLLGLIRLMLPKVLLPSTTALGTIHPLGREYGIQVGANVVMPNLSPVGVRDKYLLYDDKICTGDESAQCKTCLQKRMESIGFNVVTSRGDHKDYKKDIPDRDTKEE
;
A
#
# COMPACT_ATOMS: atom_id res chain seq x y z
N MET A 1 11.22 -11.10 40.71
CA MET A 1 10.87 -11.43 39.30
C MET A 1 12.18 -11.48 38.53
N SER A 2 12.63 -12.67 38.11
CA SER A 2 13.76 -12.78 37.20
C SER A 2 13.37 -12.10 35.89
N LEU A 3 14.15 -11.11 35.45
CA LEU A 3 14.09 -10.60 34.10
C LEU A 3 14.32 -11.81 33.18
N GLU A 4 13.25 -12.30 32.55
CA GLU A 4 13.43 -13.28 31.47
C GLU A 4 14.27 -12.58 30.41
N VAL A 5 15.41 -13.17 30.07
CA VAL A 5 16.25 -12.65 29.00
C VAL A 5 15.45 -12.81 27.71
N LEU A 6 15.11 -11.70 27.08
CA LEU A 6 14.43 -11.71 25.77
C LEU A 6 15.34 -12.40 24.75
N ASP A 7 14.73 -13.21 23.90
CA ASP A 7 15.37 -13.99 22.85
C ASP A 7 14.63 -13.70 21.54
N GLU A 8 15.33 -13.13 20.59
CA GLU A 8 14.73 -12.65 19.32
C GLU A 8 14.10 -13.78 18.50
N TYR A 9 14.64 -15.00 18.55
CA TYR A 9 14.03 -16.16 17.86
C TYR A 9 12.73 -16.59 18.54
N LYS A 10 12.69 -16.60 19.88
CA LYS A 10 11.45 -16.90 20.63
C LYS A 10 10.40 -15.84 20.44
N LEU A 11 10.77 -14.58 20.23
CA LEU A 11 9.82 -13.52 19.92
C LEU A 11 9.20 -13.71 18.54
N ILE A 12 9.96 -14.15 17.54
CA ILE A 12 9.39 -14.51 16.22
C ILE A 12 8.45 -15.72 16.37
N ASP A 13 8.82 -16.75 17.17
CA ASP A 13 7.95 -17.90 17.43
C ASP A 13 6.67 -17.50 18.15
N LYS A 14 6.77 -16.62 19.15
CA LYS A 14 5.61 -16.05 19.85
C LYS A 14 4.70 -15.29 18.87
N LEU A 15 5.27 -14.41 18.05
CA LEU A 15 4.51 -13.64 17.06
C LEU A 15 3.76 -14.55 16.07
N GLU A 16 4.39 -15.61 15.59
CA GLU A 16 3.73 -16.59 14.73
C GLU A 16 2.57 -17.33 15.43
N ALA A 17 2.73 -17.65 16.71
CA ALA A 17 1.75 -18.40 17.48
C ALA A 17 0.58 -17.55 18.01
N THR A 18 0.86 -16.31 18.42
CA THR A 18 -0.12 -15.43 19.09
C THR A 18 -0.57 -14.26 18.23
N HIS A 19 0.17 -13.93 17.18
CA HIS A 19 -0.02 -12.76 16.31
C HIS A 19 0.17 -11.41 17.02
N GLU A 20 0.80 -11.40 18.18
CA GLU A 20 0.92 -10.23 19.05
C GLU A 20 2.25 -10.22 19.80
N LEU A 21 2.84 -9.03 19.94
CA LEU A 21 3.96 -8.74 20.83
C LEU A 21 3.67 -7.46 21.62
N GLU A 22 4.21 -7.39 22.84
CA GLU A 22 4.19 -6.17 23.65
C GLU A 22 5.15 -5.12 23.07
N LYS A 23 4.98 -3.85 23.44
CA LYS A 23 5.79 -2.75 22.88
C LYS A 23 7.28 -2.95 23.09
N GLU A 24 7.69 -3.37 24.29
CA GLU A 24 9.08 -3.64 24.66
C GLU A 24 9.66 -4.82 23.87
N GLU A 25 8.85 -5.83 23.59
CA GLU A 25 9.23 -6.98 22.75
C GLU A 25 9.44 -6.56 21.28
N TRP A 26 8.56 -5.68 20.75
CA TRP A 26 8.75 -5.10 19.42
C TRP A 26 10.06 -4.32 19.33
N ILE A 27 10.32 -3.42 20.29
CA ILE A 27 11.55 -2.61 20.32
C ILE A 27 12.77 -3.52 20.36
N TYR A 28 12.79 -4.51 21.27
CA TYR A 28 13.88 -5.45 21.40
C TYR A 28 14.15 -6.19 20.08
N LEU A 29 13.11 -6.76 19.45
CA LEU A 29 13.22 -7.49 18.20
C LEU A 29 13.77 -6.63 17.05
N LEU A 30 13.33 -5.37 16.97
CA LEU A 30 13.77 -4.42 15.96
C LEU A 30 15.21 -3.93 16.16
N GLU A 31 15.70 -3.88 17.41
CA GLU A 31 17.07 -3.51 17.73
C GLU A 31 18.07 -4.66 17.48
N HIS A 32 17.60 -5.91 17.53
CA HIS A 32 18.44 -7.11 17.38
C HIS A 32 18.32 -7.75 15.99
N GLN A 33 17.87 -6.98 14.99
CA GLN A 33 17.83 -7.46 13.62
C GLN A 33 19.21 -7.88 13.14
N SER A 34 19.32 -9.12 12.67
CA SER A 34 20.51 -9.69 12.03
C SER A 34 20.15 -10.38 10.73
N LYS A 35 21.14 -10.77 9.94
CA LYS A 35 20.92 -11.53 8.72
C LYS A 35 20.33 -12.91 9.03
N GLU A 36 20.89 -13.58 10.03
CA GLU A 36 20.46 -14.90 10.47
C GLU A 36 19.02 -14.89 10.99
N LEU A 37 18.68 -13.88 11.79
CA LEU A 37 17.31 -13.68 12.29
C LEU A 37 16.33 -13.38 11.14
N SER A 38 16.75 -12.57 10.18
CA SER A 38 15.95 -12.27 8.99
C SER A 38 15.69 -13.52 8.16
N GLU A 39 16.69 -14.38 7.93
CA GLU A 39 16.52 -15.65 7.22
C GLU A 39 15.56 -16.60 7.96
N TYR A 40 15.62 -16.63 9.28
CA TYR A 40 14.68 -17.39 10.11
C TYR A 40 13.25 -16.88 9.96
N LEU A 41 13.05 -15.58 10.09
CA LEU A 41 11.76 -14.91 9.89
C LEU A 41 11.20 -15.18 8.49
N PHE A 42 12.00 -15.02 7.44
CA PHE A 42 11.55 -15.14 6.06
C PHE A 42 11.06 -16.53 5.70
N LYS A 43 11.67 -17.59 6.26
CA LYS A 43 11.16 -18.97 6.10
C LYS A 43 9.77 -19.14 6.70
N LYS A 44 9.51 -18.54 7.86
CA LYS A 44 8.20 -18.61 8.53
C LYS A 44 7.16 -17.77 7.79
N SER A 45 7.49 -16.55 7.43
CA SER A 45 6.55 -15.63 6.75
C SER A 45 6.17 -16.13 5.34
N ASP A 46 7.12 -16.71 4.56
CA ASP A 46 6.79 -17.36 3.28
C ASP A 46 5.85 -18.56 3.47
N ARG A 47 6.10 -19.38 4.52
CA ARG A 47 5.20 -20.49 4.85
C ARG A 47 3.78 -19.98 5.16
N VAL A 48 3.62 -19.01 6.06
CA VAL A 48 2.32 -18.42 6.42
C VAL A 48 1.64 -17.80 5.19
N ARG A 49 2.41 -17.13 4.33
CA ARG A 49 1.91 -16.58 3.08
C ARG A 49 1.39 -17.68 2.15
N ARG A 50 2.13 -18.79 1.98
CA ARG A 50 1.74 -19.94 1.14
C ARG A 50 0.54 -20.69 1.70
N GLU A 51 0.41 -20.85 3.00
CA GLU A 51 -0.77 -21.45 3.64
C GLU A 51 -2.04 -20.63 3.38
N ASN A 52 -1.91 -19.31 3.27
CA ASN A 52 -3.04 -18.43 3.02
C ASN A 52 -3.33 -18.18 1.53
N TYR A 53 -2.32 -18.04 0.69
CA TYR A 53 -2.46 -17.56 -0.68
C TYR A 53 -1.74 -18.43 -1.72
N GLY A 54 -1.20 -19.59 -1.33
CA GLY A 54 -0.46 -20.46 -2.25
C GLY A 54 0.72 -19.74 -2.88
N THR A 55 0.82 -19.77 -4.21
CA THR A 55 1.81 -19.05 -5.01
C THR A 55 1.23 -17.83 -5.73
N ASP A 56 0.00 -17.46 -5.45
CA ASP A 56 -0.71 -16.38 -6.15
C ASP A 56 -0.13 -15.01 -5.83
N VAL A 57 0.08 -14.20 -6.86
CA VAL A 57 0.42 -12.78 -6.79
C VAL A 57 -0.69 -11.99 -7.46
N PHE A 58 -1.38 -11.18 -6.66
CA PHE A 58 -2.47 -10.33 -7.15
C PHE A 58 -1.92 -9.07 -7.79
N VAL A 59 -2.46 -8.74 -8.98
CA VAL A 59 -2.10 -7.49 -9.68
C VAL A 59 -3.22 -6.48 -9.55
N ARG A 60 -2.85 -5.23 -9.26
CA ARG A 60 -3.77 -4.09 -9.19
C ARG A 60 -3.29 -3.00 -10.12
N GLY A 61 -4.14 -2.60 -11.06
CA GLY A 61 -3.85 -1.53 -12.02
C GLY A 61 -3.88 -0.18 -11.32
N LEU A 62 -2.73 0.47 -11.19
CA LEU A 62 -2.59 1.78 -10.56
C LEU A 62 -2.85 2.88 -11.59
N ILE A 63 -3.81 3.76 -11.33
CA ILE A 63 -4.15 4.93 -12.12
C ILE A 63 -3.91 6.17 -11.26
N GLU A 64 -2.80 6.85 -11.50
CA GLU A 64 -2.40 8.09 -10.84
C GLU A 64 -3.10 9.24 -11.58
N PHE A 65 -4.33 9.60 -11.16
CA PHE A 65 -5.20 10.45 -11.96
C PHE A 65 -5.04 11.96 -11.70
N SER A 66 -4.41 12.35 -10.59
CA SER A 66 -4.07 13.74 -10.28
C SER A 66 -2.85 13.82 -9.38
N ASN A 67 -1.91 14.72 -9.71
CA ASN A 67 -0.78 15.04 -8.83
C ASN A 67 -0.95 16.39 -8.12
N TYR A 68 -2.13 17.00 -8.17
CA TYR A 68 -2.47 18.13 -7.30
C TYR A 68 -2.75 17.62 -5.89
N CYS A 69 -2.24 18.33 -4.88
CA CYS A 69 -2.51 18.03 -3.48
C CYS A 69 -2.65 19.34 -2.69
N LYS A 70 -3.64 19.43 -1.79
CA LYS A 70 -3.80 20.56 -0.88
C LYS A 70 -2.82 20.53 0.30
N ASN A 71 -2.25 19.35 0.60
CA ASN A 71 -1.38 19.11 1.75
C ASN A 71 0.08 19.39 1.43
N ASP A 72 0.84 19.74 2.45
CA ASP A 72 2.25 20.13 2.37
C ASP A 72 3.16 19.18 3.14
N CYS A 73 2.93 17.86 3.05
CA CYS A 73 3.74 16.83 3.72
C CYS A 73 5.21 16.97 3.34
N TYR A 74 6.10 16.97 4.31
CA TYR A 74 7.52 17.36 4.13
C TYR A 74 8.35 16.35 3.33
N TYR A 75 7.83 15.17 3.08
CA TYR A 75 8.48 14.07 2.35
C TYR A 75 7.99 13.91 0.89
N CYS A 76 6.90 14.58 0.50
CA CYS A 76 6.18 14.24 -0.72
C CYS A 76 6.48 15.20 -1.87
N GLY A 77 6.93 14.68 -3.01
CA GLY A 77 7.26 15.50 -4.19
C GLY A 77 6.05 16.23 -4.82
N ILE A 78 4.82 15.72 -4.61
CA ILE A 78 3.60 16.38 -5.11
C ILE A 78 2.92 17.30 -4.07
N ARG A 79 3.60 17.65 -2.98
CA ARG A 79 3.13 18.60 -1.97
C ARG A 79 2.73 19.95 -2.59
N CYS A 80 1.75 20.65 -2.00
CA CYS A 80 1.31 21.95 -2.55
C CYS A 80 2.43 23.00 -2.54
N GLY A 81 3.35 22.93 -1.59
CA GLY A 81 4.51 23.82 -1.48
C GLY A 81 5.64 23.52 -2.49
N ASN A 82 5.50 22.54 -3.39
CA ASN A 82 6.43 22.31 -4.48
C ASN A 82 6.00 23.07 -5.75
N PRO A 83 6.60 24.24 -6.07
CA PRO A 83 6.23 25.04 -7.25
C PRO A 83 6.75 24.45 -8.57
N LYS A 84 7.68 23.47 -8.50
CA LYS A 84 8.32 22.87 -9.68
C LYS A 84 7.60 21.63 -10.18
N ALA A 85 6.63 21.11 -9.41
CA ALA A 85 5.86 19.93 -9.84
C ALA A 85 5.03 20.26 -11.10
N ASP A 86 5.27 19.50 -12.17
CA ASP A 86 4.49 19.60 -13.41
C ASP A 86 3.11 18.97 -13.18
N ARG A 87 2.12 19.82 -12.95
CA ARG A 87 0.78 19.44 -12.48
C ARG A 87 -0.10 18.96 -13.63
N TYR A 88 -0.85 17.87 -13.37
CA TYR A 88 -1.84 17.34 -14.29
C TYR A 88 -3.06 16.76 -13.57
N ARG A 89 -4.14 16.63 -14.31
CA ARG A 89 -5.36 15.90 -13.97
C ARG A 89 -5.81 15.09 -15.17
N LEU A 90 -6.22 13.85 -14.95
CA LEU A 90 -6.85 13.05 -16.00
C LEU A 90 -8.34 13.37 -16.08
N THR A 91 -8.89 13.37 -17.28
CA THR A 91 -10.35 13.43 -17.45
C THR A 91 -10.97 12.06 -17.14
N GLU A 92 -12.30 12.02 -16.96
CA GLU A 92 -13.02 10.75 -16.76
C GLU A 92 -12.79 9.79 -17.93
N GLU A 93 -12.79 10.29 -19.16
CA GLU A 93 -12.54 9.49 -20.36
C GLU A 93 -11.15 8.86 -20.34
N GLN A 94 -10.13 9.60 -19.92
CA GLN A 94 -8.76 9.07 -19.80
C GLN A 94 -8.66 7.99 -18.71
N ILE A 95 -9.35 8.19 -17.57
CA ILE A 95 -9.42 7.18 -16.50
C ILE A 95 -10.10 5.91 -17.01
N LEU A 96 -11.22 6.04 -17.73
CA LEU A 96 -11.95 4.90 -18.30
C LEU A 96 -11.17 4.17 -19.39
N GLU A 97 -10.36 4.87 -20.17
CA GLU A 97 -9.47 4.22 -21.16
C GLU A 97 -8.35 3.43 -20.46
N CYS A 98 -7.77 3.95 -19.38
CA CYS A 98 -6.84 3.18 -18.54
C CYS A 98 -7.50 1.91 -17.96
N CYS A 99 -8.76 2.01 -17.51
CA CYS A 99 -9.52 0.85 -17.02
C CYS A 99 -9.77 -0.18 -18.13
N LYS A 100 -10.09 0.26 -19.34
CA LYS A 100 -10.28 -0.62 -20.51
C LYS A 100 -9.00 -1.37 -20.85
N GLU A 101 -7.88 -0.67 -21.00
CA GLU A 101 -6.58 -1.27 -21.27
C GLU A 101 -6.21 -2.28 -20.16
N GLY A 102 -6.39 -1.88 -18.89
CA GLY A 102 -6.14 -2.77 -17.75
C GLY A 102 -7.04 -4.02 -17.77
N TYR A 103 -8.31 -3.89 -18.09
CA TYR A 103 -9.23 -5.02 -18.18
C TYR A 103 -8.82 -6.03 -19.28
N GLU A 104 -8.45 -5.53 -20.47
CA GLU A 104 -7.95 -6.32 -21.58
C GLU A 104 -6.63 -7.05 -21.22
N LEU A 105 -5.77 -6.42 -20.42
CA LEU A 105 -4.56 -7.03 -19.85
C LEU A 105 -4.85 -8.03 -18.73
N GLY A 106 -6.11 -8.21 -18.32
CA GLY A 106 -6.53 -9.15 -17.29
C GLY A 106 -6.48 -8.61 -15.85
N PHE A 107 -6.39 -7.32 -15.66
CA PHE A 107 -6.57 -6.72 -14.32
C PHE A 107 -8.04 -6.80 -13.90
N ARG A 108 -8.28 -7.06 -12.62
CA ARG A 108 -9.63 -7.08 -12.01
C ARG A 108 -9.71 -6.16 -10.78
N THR A 109 -8.73 -5.29 -10.62
CA THR A 109 -8.73 -4.21 -9.62
C THR A 109 -8.10 -2.98 -10.24
N PHE A 110 -8.79 -1.85 -10.11
CA PHE A 110 -8.28 -0.52 -10.45
C PHE A 110 -8.08 0.28 -9.17
N VAL A 111 -6.90 0.88 -9.02
CA VAL A 111 -6.56 1.76 -7.91
C VAL A 111 -6.50 3.18 -8.43
N LEU A 112 -7.47 3.99 -8.06
CA LEU A 112 -7.50 5.42 -8.36
C LEU A 112 -6.70 6.14 -7.26
N GLN A 113 -5.50 6.58 -7.60
CA GLN A 113 -4.59 7.27 -6.69
C GLN A 113 -4.39 8.72 -7.12
N GLY A 114 -4.37 9.62 -6.15
CA GLY A 114 -4.10 11.03 -6.37
C GLY A 114 -3.62 11.70 -5.10
N GLY A 115 -3.16 12.95 -5.22
CA GLY A 115 -3.09 13.84 -4.07
C GLY A 115 -4.51 14.16 -3.55
N GLU A 116 -4.59 14.83 -2.42
CA GLU A 116 -5.88 15.39 -1.95
C GLU A 116 -6.24 16.62 -2.79
N ASP A 117 -6.78 16.36 -3.97
CA ASP A 117 -7.12 17.37 -4.96
C ASP A 117 -8.56 17.88 -4.76
N PRO A 118 -8.76 19.16 -4.38
CA PRO A 118 -10.08 19.73 -4.18
C PRO A 118 -10.88 19.97 -5.48
N HIS A 119 -10.26 19.77 -6.64
CA HIS A 119 -10.93 19.93 -7.94
C HIS A 119 -12.03 18.90 -8.14
N TYR A 120 -11.79 17.65 -7.71
CA TYR A 120 -12.79 16.60 -7.84
C TYR A 120 -13.77 16.68 -6.66
N SER A 121 -15.02 17.02 -6.96
CA SER A 121 -16.11 16.96 -5.99
C SER A 121 -16.47 15.51 -5.64
N ASP A 122 -17.27 15.31 -4.57
CA ASP A 122 -17.80 13.99 -4.24
C ASP A 122 -18.61 13.41 -5.39
N GLU A 123 -19.37 14.25 -6.09
CA GLU A 123 -20.19 13.89 -7.24
C GLU A 123 -19.32 13.40 -8.41
N ASP A 124 -18.18 14.06 -8.66
CA ASP A 124 -17.24 13.64 -9.71
C ASP A 124 -16.64 12.27 -9.41
N ILE A 125 -16.15 12.05 -8.17
CA ILE A 125 -15.62 10.77 -7.75
C ILE A 125 -16.68 9.67 -7.82
N CYS A 126 -17.90 9.94 -7.34
CA CYS A 126 -19.03 8.99 -7.44
C CYS A 126 -19.37 8.65 -8.90
N ARG A 127 -19.34 9.63 -9.80
CA ARG A 127 -19.62 9.44 -11.24
C ARG A 127 -18.55 8.54 -11.86
N ILE A 128 -17.26 8.80 -11.60
CA ILE A 128 -16.15 7.98 -12.10
C ILE A 128 -16.29 6.52 -11.60
N ILE A 129 -16.56 6.32 -10.32
CA ILE A 129 -16.74 4.98 -9.73
C ILE A 129 -17.91 4.26 -10.45
N LYS A 130 -19.06 4.90 -10.57
CA LYS A 130 -20.24 4.31 -11.23
C LYS A 130 -19.97 3.97 -12.69
N SER A 131 -19.25 4.83 -13.41
CA SER A 131 -18.88 4.60 -14.81
C SER A 131 -17.96 3.37 -14.94
N ILE A 132 -16.99 3.20 -14.03
CA ILE A 132 -16.13 2.01 -13.99
C ILE A 132 -16.96 0.76 -13.69
N LYS A 133 -17.81 0.80 -12.67
CA LYS A 133 -18.62 -0.36 -12.24
C LYS A 133 -19.66 -0.76 -13.28
N ALA A 134 -20.20 0.20 -14.04
CA ALA A 134 -21.13 -0.10 -15.12
C ALA A 134 -20.46 -0.86 -16.28
N LYS A 135 -19.19 -0.52 -16.60
CA LYS A 135 -18.43 -1.18 -17.66
C LYS A 135 -17.76 -2.49 -17.21
N TYR A 136 -17.28 -2.54 -15.97
CA TYR A 136 -16.47 -3.63 -15.39
C TYR A 136 -17.02 -4.03 -14.02
N PRO A 137 -18.22 -4.62 -13.92
CA PRO A 137 -18.88 -4.94 -12.65
C PRO A 137 -18.11 -5.98 -11.82
N ASP A 138 -17.34 -6.85 -12.47
CA ASP A 138 -16.45 -7.86 -11.89
C ASP A 138 -15.13 -7.27 -11.34
N CYS A 139 -14.83 -6.01 -11.60
CA CYS A 139 -13.63 -5.36 -11.10
C CYS A 139 -13.86 -4.69 -9.74
N ALA A 140 -12.82 -4.71 -8.90
CA ALA A 140 -12.78 -3.90 -7.69
C ALA A 140 -12.26 -2.49 -7.99
N VAL A 141 -12.87 -1.50 -7.35
CA VAL A 141 -12.40 -0.11 -7.35
C VAL A 141 -11.83 0.22 -5.99
N THR A 142 -10.55 0.61 -5.96
CA THR A 142 -9.84 1.08 -4.78
C THR A 142 -9.60 2.58 -4.91
N LEU A 143 -9.89 3.34 -3.86
CA LEU A 143 -9.55 4.75 -3.78
C LEU A 143 -8.30 4.94 -2.91
N SER A 144 -7.42 5.87 -3.29
CA SER A 144 -6.28 6.33 -2.51
C SER A 144 -6.13 7.84 -2.76
N ILE A 145 -7.04 8.62 -2.18
CA ILE A 145 -7.22 10.07 -2.41
C ILE A 145 -7.23 10.89 -1.11
N GLY A 146 -6.56 10.36 -0.07
CA GLY A 146 -6.36 11.03 1.20
C GLY A 146 -7.56 11.07 2.13
N GLU A 147 -7.60 12.07 3.00
CA GLU A 147 -8.63 12.21 4.03
C GLU A 147 -9.89 12.87 3.48
N LYS A 148 -11.04 12.29 3.87
CA LYS A 148 -12.37 12.79 3.53
C LYS A 148 -13.29 12.75 4.76
N SER A 149 -14.46 13.37 4.67
CA SER A 149 -15.49 13.21 5.69
C SER A 149 -16.10 11.80 5.68
N TYR A 150 -16.75 11.41 6.77
CA TYR A 150 -17.49 10.16 6.86
C TYR A 150 -18.54 10.06 5.74
N GLU A 151 -19.24 11.15 5.48
CA GLU A 151 -20.28 11.25 4.44
C GLU A 151 -19.71 11.06 3.05
N SER A 152 -18.53 11.65 2.75
CA SER A 152 -17.86 11.45 1.46
C SER A 152 -17.45 10.00 1.28
N TYR A 153 -16.82 9.38 2.31
CA TYR A 153 -16.47 7.96 2.27
C TYR A 153 -17.70 7.07 2.03
N LYS A 154 -18.81 7.36 2.72
CA LYS A 154 -20.06 6.61 2.55
C LYS A 154 -20.62 6.74 1.14
N LYS A 155 -20.66 7.96 0.58
CA LYS A 155 -21.10 8.19 -0.82
C LYS A 155 -20.27 7.37 -1.81
N TYR A 156 -18.92 7.33 -1.65
CA TYR A 156 -18.05 6.58 -2.55
C TYR A 156 -18.26 5.08 -2.44
N TYR A 157 -18.49 4.58 -1.22
CA TYR A 157 -18.82 3.17 -0.98
C TYR A 157 -20.13 2.77 -1.63
N GLU A 158 -21.17 3.58 -1.46
CA GLU A 158 -22.49 3.42 -2.09
C GLU A 158 -22.44 3.55 -3.63
N ALA A 159 -21.50 4.36 -4.15
CA ALA A 159 -21.23 4.44 -5.58
C ALA A 159 -20.55 3.19 -6.16
N GLY A 160 -20.00 2.31 -5.32
CA GLY A 160 -19.40 1.04 -5.70
C GLY A 160 -17.90 0.89 -5.43
N ALA A 161 -17.26 1.83 -4.73
CA ALA A 161 -15.89 1.64 -4.27
C ALA A 161 -15.81 0.45 -3.30
N ASP A 162 -14.85 -0.43 -3.50
CA ASP A 162 -14.70 -1.66 -2.71
C ASP A 162 -13.65 -1.52 -1.62
N ARG A 163 -12.60 -0.73 -1.88
CA ARG A 163 -11.42 -0.60 -1.02
C ARG A 163 -11.00 0.86 -0.89
N TYR A 164 -10.39 1.18 0.23
CA TYR A 164 -9.77 2.49 0.43
C TYR A 164 -8.39 2.31 1.06
N LEU A 165 -7.35 2.87 0.42
CA LEU A 165 -5.99 2.89 0.94
C LEU A 165 -5.71 4.28 1.52
N LEU A 166 -5.47 4.33 2.82
CA LEU A 166 -5.04 5.53 3.54
C LEU A 166 -3.90 5.15 4.48
N ARG A 167 -2.67 5.40 4.06
CA ARG A 167 -1.51 5.16 4.91
C ARG A 167 -1.54 6.14 6.08
N HIS A 168 -1.30 5.62 7.31
CA HIS A 168 -1.18 6.48 8.49
C HIS A 168 0.19 7.16 8.60
N GLU A 169 1.17 6.68 7.84
CA GLU A 169 2.56 7.11 7.68
C GLU A 169 3.41 6.93 8.93
N THR A 170 2.87 7.11 10.11
CA THR A 170 3.37 6.71 11.43
C THR A 170 2.23 6.77 12.45
N ALA A 171 2.23 5.88 13.43
CA ALA A 171 1.26 5.88 14.53
C ALA A 171 1.75 6.65 15.76
N ASN A 172 2.98 7.18 15.73
CA ASN A 172 3.59 7.97 16.78
C ASN A 172 3.35 9.47 16.56
N GLU A 173 2.76 10.15 17.54
CA GLU A 173 2.32 11.54 17.43
C GLU A 173 3.48 12.52 17.23
N GLU A 174 4.59 12.34 17.97
CA GLU A 174 5.76 13.20 17.85
C GLU A 174 6.42 13.07 16.47
N HIS A 175 6.53 11.84 15.98
CA HIS A 175 7.05 11.56 14.66
C HIS A 175 6.12 12.12 13.55
N TYR A 176 4.80 11.98 13.71
CA TYR A 176 3.83 12.51 12.75
C TYR A 176 3.99 14.03 12.56
N ARG A 177 4.19 14.78 13.65
CA ARG A 177 4.41 16.23 13.61
C ARG A 177 5.72 16.62 12.91
N LYS A 178 6.72 15.75 12.93
CA LYS A 178 7.98 15.96 12.19
C LYS A 178 7.86 15.72 10.69
N LEU A 179 6.88 14.93 10.26
CA LEU A 179 6.63 14.58 8.86
C LEU A 179 5.62 15.50 8.17
N HIS A 180 4.74 16.16 8.94
CA HIS A 180 3.57 16.88 8.43
C HIS A 180 3.49 18.31 8.99
N PRO A 181 2.84 19.22 8.23
CA PRO A 181 2.54 20.56 8.75
C PRO A 181 1.49 20.50 9.87
N GLU A 182 1.46 21.54 10.72
CA GLU A 182 0.63 21.61 11.92
C GLU A 182 -0.88 21.47 11.70
N ASN A 183 -1.36 21.75 10.49
CA ASN A 183 -2.78 21.61 10.14
C ASN A 183 -3.21 20.18 9.85
N LEU A 184 -2.29 19.21 9.86
CA LEU A 184 -2.58 17.78 9.75
C LEU A 184 -2.44 17.10 11.11
N SER A 185 -3.34 16.19 11.43
CA SER A 185 -3.46 15.52 12.72
C SER A 185 -3.43 14.01 12.55
N LEU A 186 -2.60 13.33 13.34
CA LEU A 186 -2.58 11.88 13.42
C LEU A 186 -3.92 11.33 13.94
N GLU A 187 -4.54 12.02 14.92
CA GLU A 187 -5.84 11.64 15.44
C GLU A 187 -6.90 11.61 14.33
N ASN A 188 -6.96 12.66 13.48
CA ASN A 188 -7.87 12.68 12.34
C ASN A 188 -7.55 11.58 11.33
N ARG A 189 -6.27 11.31 11.06
CA ARG A 189 -5.84 10.23 10.17
C ARG A 189 -6.32 8.86 10.68
N LYS A 190 -6.13 8.56 11.97
CA LYS A 190 -6.62 7.33 12.61
C LYS A 190 -8.16 7.26 12.58
N LYS A 191 -8.85 8.37 12.86
CA LYS A 191 -10.31 8.46 12.78
C LYS A 191 -10.83 8.16 11.38
N CYS A 192 -10.19 8.68 10.33
CA CYS A 192 -10.53 8.35 8.95
C CYS A 192 -10.45 6.84 8.67
N LEU A 193 -9.39 6.16 9.14
CA LEU A 193 -9.25 4.70 9.00
C LEU A 193 -10.35 3.93 9.72
N LEU A 194 -10.74 4.35 10.92
CA LEU A 194 -11.85 3.75 11.67
C LEU A 194 -13.19 3.98 10.97
N ASN A 195 -13.44 5.18 10.45
CA ASN A 195 -14.63 5.49 9.65
C ASN A 195 -14.74 4.59 8.42
N LEU A 196 -13.63 4.41 7.68
CA LEU A 196 -13.60 3.51 6.52
C LEU A 196 -13.94 2.06 6.89
N LYS A 197 -13.43 1.59 8.04
CA LYS A 197 -13.72 0.25 8.55
C LYS A 197 -15.19 0.11 8.94
N GLU A 198 -15.76 1.10 9.63
CA GLU A 198 -17.17 1.13 10.05
C GLU A 198 -18.12 1.10 8.84
N ILE A 199 -17.81 1.85 7.77
CA ILE A 199 -18.59 1.87 6.53
C ILE A 199 -18.59 0.52 5.81
N GLY A 200 -17.53 -0.31 6.01
CA GLY A 200 -17.42 -1.65 5.43
C GLY A 200 -16.44 -1.78 4.26
N TYR A 201 -15.52 -0.82 4.09
CA TYR A 201 -14.44 -0.96 3.10
C TYR A 201 -13.47 -2.10 3.45
N GLN A 202 -12.86 -2.69 2.43
CA GLN A 202 -11.56 -3.31 2.64
C GLN A 202 -10.52 -2.19 2.85
N VAL A 203 -10.15 -1.98 4.11
CA VAL A 203 -9.27 -0.87 4.50
C VAL A 203 -7.82 -1.24 4.29
N GLY A 204 -7.07 -0.33 3.66
CA GLY A 204 -5.62 -0.38 3.57
C GLY A 204 -4.97 0.69 4.44
N ALA A 205 -4.01 0.30 5.27
CA ALA A 205 -3.19 1.18 6.09
C ALA A 205 -1.71 1.02 5.72
N GLY A 206 -0.81 1.63 6.47
CA GLY A 206 0.63 1.46 6.30
C GLY A 206 1.44 2.69 6.68
N PHE A 207 2.76 2.54 6.65
CA PHE A 207 3.70 3.57 7.05
C PHE A 207 4.96 3.56 6.18
N MET A 208 5.80 4.59 6.29
CA MET A 208 7.11 4.65 5.64
C MET A 208 8.16 4.00 6.53
N VAL A 209 9.09 3.27 5.92
CA VAL A 209 10.21 2.62 6.61
C VAL A 209 11.47 3.44 6.44
N GLY A 210 12.15 3.77 7.54
CA GLY A 210 13.35 4.59 7.53
C GLY A 210 13.10 6.06 7.18
N SER A 211 11.89 6.57 7.46
CA SER A 211 11.60 7.99 7.28
C SER A 211 12.37 8.85 8.29
N PRO A 212 12.66 10.12 7.98
CA PRO A 212 13.39 10.99 8.89
C PRO A 212 12.83 11.00 10.30
N TYR A 213 13.70 10.89 11.30
CA TYR A 213 13.36 10.87 12.73
C TYR A 213 12.62 9.62 13.23
N GLN A 214 12.43 8.59 12.40
CA GLN A 214 11.81 7.33 12.81
C GLN A 214 12.75 6.58 13.77
N THR A 215 12.23 6.15 14.91
CA THR A 215 12.93 5.30 15.90
C THR A 215 12.28 3.92 15.95
N LYS A 216 12.88 2.98 16.66
CA LYS A 216 12.28 1.64 16.86
C LYS A 216 10.97 1.71 17.65
N GLU A 217 10.84 2.67 18.54
CA GLU A 217 9.59 2.96 19.27
C GLU A 217 8.49 3.43 18.29
N CYS A 218 8.82 4.27 17.30
CA CYS A 218 7.85 4.68 16.28
C CYS A 218 7.33 3.47 15.49
N ILE A 219 8.23 2.56 15.09
CA ILE A 219 7.85 1.34 14.37
C ILE A 219 7.03 0.41 15.27
N ALA A 220 7.37 0.28 16.55
CA ALA A 220 6.58 -0.50 17.51
C ALA A 220 5.16 0.07 17.66
N ASP A 221 5.00 1.40 17.73
CA ASP A 221 3.69 2.05 17.73
C ASP A 221 2.91 1.78 16.43
N ASP A 222 3.59 1.74 15.28
CA ASP A 222 2.99 1.38 13.99
C ASP A 222 2.49 -0.07 13.97
N MET A 223 3.28 -1.00 14.50
CA MET A 223 2.91 -2.44 14.56
C MET A 223 1.72 -2.66 15.49
N ILE A 224 1.71 -2.03 16.68
CA ILE A 224 0.59 -2.09 17.62
C ILE A 224 -0.68 -1.51 16.98
N PHE A 225 -0.58 -0.35 16.34
CA PHE A 225 -1.72 0.26 15.66
C PHE A 225 -2.26 -0.61 14.53
N LEU A 226 -1.41 -1.24 13.74
CA LEU A 226 -1.84 -2.19 12.70
C LEU A 226 -2.52 -3.42 13.29
N HIS A 227 -2.01 -3.95 14.42
CA HIS A 227 -2.65 -5.06 15.12
C HIS A 227 -4.03 -4.68 15.65
N GLU A 228 -4.20 -3.51 16.25
CA GLU A 228 -5.50 -3.01 16.73
C GLU A 228 -6.48 -2.71 15.59
N LEU A 229 -6.00 -2.09 14.51
CA LEU A 229 -6.83 -1.73 13.36
C LEU A 229 -7.30 -2.95 12.57
N GLN A 230 -6.51 -4.05 12.51
CA GLN A 230 -6.79 -5.22 11.68
C GLN A 230 -7.16 -4.83 10.23
N PRO A 231 -6.28 -4.16 9.49
CA PRO A 231 -6.58 -3.74 8.12
C PRO A 231 -6.54 -4.93 7.16
N HIS A 232 -7.28 -4.84 6.06
CA HIS A 232 -7.27 -5.87 5.01
C HIS A 232 -6.01 -5.80 4.13
N MET A 233 -5.36 -4.65 4.07
CA MET A 233 -4.11 -4.43 3.34
C MET A 233 -3.16 -3.56 4.15
N VAL A 234 -1.85 -3.87 4.11
CA VAL A 234 -0.81 -3.04 4.71
C VAL A 234 0.24 -2.71 3.67
N GLY A 235 0.34 -1.43 3.30
CA GLY A 235 1.33 -0.93 2.35
C GLY A 235 2.48 -0.24 3.04
N ILE A 236 3.61 -0.93 3.18
CA ILE A 236 4.87 -0.32 3.65
C ILE A 236 5.91 -0.29 2.53
N GLY A 237 6.84 0.62 2.63
CA GLY A 237 7.96 0.72 1.71
C GLY A 237 9.02 1.67 2.25
N PRO A 238 10.25 1.57 1.75
CA PRO A 238 11.31 2.47 2.18
C PRO A 238 10.96 3.91 1.86
N PHE A 239 11.28 4.80 2.78
CA PHE A 239 11.34 6.23 2.48
C PHE A 239 12.42 6.47 1.41
N ILE A 240 12.10 7.26 0.41
CA ILE A 240 13.02 7.74 -0.61
C ILE A 240 12.87 9.25 -0.70
N THR A 241 13.98 9.97 -0.68
CA THR A 241 14.00 11.43 -0.76
C THR A 241 13.45 11.94 -2.09
N HIS A 242 13.01 13.19 -2.10
CA HIS A 242 12.72 13.94 -3.32
C HIS A 242 13.45 15.29 -3.25
N HIS A 243 14.16 15.64 -4.32
CA HIS A 243 15.04 16.80 -4.39
C HIS A 243 14.35 18.16 -4.15
N ASP A 244 13.04 18.26 -4.35
CA ASP A 244 12.23 19.47 -4.13
C ASP A 244 11.40 19.42 -2.84
N THR A 245 11.85 18.64 -1.84
CA THR A 245 11.18 18.53 -0.53
C THR A 245 12.08 19.04 0.60
N PRO A 246 11.51 19.38 1.77
CA PRO A 246 12.29 19.66 2.98
C PRO A 246 13.25 18.55 3.39
N PHE A 247 12.99 17.31 3.00
CA PHE A 247 13.78 16.13 3.37
C PHE A 247 14.79 15.70 2.29
N LYS A 248 15.08 16.55 1.30
CA LYS A 248 15.97 16.23 0.17
C LYS A 248 17.38 15.75 0.58
N ASP A 249 17.87 16.18 1.75
CA ASP A 249 19.23 15.87 2.25
C ASP A 249 19.18 14.79 3.36
N LYS A 250 18.06 14.06 3.51
CA LYS A 250 17.92 12.97 4.47
C LYS A 250 18.30 11.63 3.84
N ASP A 251 18.71 10.69 4.68
CA ASP A 251 19.00 9.34 4.23
C ASP A 251 17.70 8.60 3.82
N ASN A 252 17.81 7.74 2.82
CA ASN A 252 16.73 6.85 2.41
C ASN A 252 16.57 5.68 3.41
N GLY A 253 15.36 5.15 3.51
CA GLY A 253 15.12 3.87 4.16
C GLY A 253 15.79 2.71 3.42
N THR A 254 15.93 1.57 4.07
CA THR A 254 16.64 0.42 3.52
C THR A 254 15.69 -0.68 3.02
N MET A 255 16.16 -1.47 2.08
CA MET A 255 15.47 -2.67 1.62
C MET A 255 15.41 -3.71 2.76
N GLU A 256 16.51 -3.93 3.46
CA GLU A 256 16.66 -4.94 4.50
C GLU A 256 15.64 -4.73 5.63
N GLU A 257 15.52 -3.51 6.16
CA GLU A 257 14.54 -3.18 7.19
C GLU A 257 13.11 -3.33 6.67
N THR A 258 12.85 -2.90 5.43
CA THR A 258 11.52 -3.05 4.82
C THR A 258 11.13 -4.52 4.66
N LEU A 259 12.04 -5.38 4.21
CA LEU A 259 11.79 -6.82 4.06
C LEU A 259 11.56 -7.48 5.43
N PHE A 260 12.33 -7.11 6.45
CA PHE A 260 12.16 -7.61 7.81
C PHE A 260 10.75 -7.26 8.33
N LEU A 261 10.35 -6.01 8.20
CA LEU A 261 9.01 -5.58 8.61
C LEU A 261 7.87 -6.24 7.81
N LEU A 262 8.06 -6.48 6.51
CA LEU A 262 7.09 -7.25 5.72
C LEU A 262 6.90 -8.67 6.27
N GLY A 263 8.01 -9.35 6.63
CA GLY A 263 7.98 -10.66 7.26
C GLY A 263 7.24 -10.65 8.60
N LEU A 264 7.53 -9.69 9.46
CA LEU A 264 6.87 -9.53 10.76
C LEU A 264 5.37 -9.25 10.61
N ILE A 265 4.98 -8.36 9.69
CA ILE A 265 3.56 -8.06 9.40
C ILE A 265 2.84 -9.30 8.89
N ARG A 266 3.49 -10.15 8.08
CA ARG A 266 2.90 -11.42 7.61
C ARG A 266 2.62 -12.38 8.76
N LEU A 267 3.49 -12.47 9.77
CA LEU A 267 3.25 -13.31 10.95
C LEU A 267 2.15 -12.71 11.84
N MET A 268 2.15 -11.39 12.04
CA MET A 268 1.15 -10.68 12.84
C MET A 268 -0.25 -10.73 12.20
N LEU A 269 -0.33 -10.58 10.89
CA LEU A 269 -1.58 -10.53 10.11
C LEU A 269 -1.55 -11.57 8.98
N PRO A 270 -1.80 -12.86 9.27
CA PRO A 270 -1.58 -13.96 8.31
C PRO A 270 -2.33 -13.83 6.97
N LYS A 271 -3.52 -13.20 6.98
CA LYS A 271 -4.38 -13.05 5.81
C LYS A 271 -4.27 -11.68 5.13
N VAL A 272 -3.45 -10.77 5.65
CA VAL A 272 -3.33 -9.42 5.12
C VAL A 272 -2.83 -9.41 3.67
N LEU A 273 -3.32 -8.49 2.86
CA LEU A 273 -2.81 -8.23 1.52
C LEU A 273 -1.60 -7.29 1.64
N LEU A 274 -0.41 -7.77 1.28
CA LEU A 274 0.85 -7.04 1.39
C LEU A 274 1.40 -6.71 0.00
N PRO A 275 1.44 -5.43 -0.40
CA PRO A 275 2.11 -5.02 -1.62
C PRO A 275 3.64 -5.11 -1.50
N SER A 276 4.28 -5.70 -2.51
CA SER A 276 5.69 -5.42 -2.80
C SER A 276 5.73 -4.13 -3.59
N THR A 277 6.11 -3.03 -2.93
CA THR A 277 5.90 -1.67 -3.43
C THR A 277 6.84 -1.27 -4.56
N THR A 278 6.44 -0.23 -5.31
CA THR A 278 7.31 0.41 -6.32
C THR A 278 8.59 0.94 -5.69
N ALA A 279 8.51 1.47 -4.45
CA ALA A 279 9.69 1.98 -3.73
C ALA A 279 10.75 0.90 -3.48
N LEU A 280 10.35 -0.34 -3.13
CA LEU A 280 11.30 -1.47 -3.05
C LEU A 280 11.99 -1.75 -4.39
N GLY A 281 11.23 -1.72 -5.48
CA GLY A 281 11.79 -1.88 -6.82
C GLY A 281 12.67 -0.70 -7.26
N THR A 282 12.46 0.49 -6.70
CA THR A 282 13.26 1.68 -6.97
C THR A 282 14.63 1.59 -6.29
N ILE A 283 14.68 1.18 -5.02
CA ILE A 283 15.98 1.08 -4.30
C ILE A 283 16.80 -0.15 -4.68
N HIS A 284 16.15 -1.20 -5.24
CA HIS A 284 16.87 -2.40 -5.67
C HIS A 284 16.17 -3.07 -6.86
N PRO A 285 16.89 -3.46 -7.94
CA PRO A 285 16.30 -4.06 -9.14
C PRO A 285 15.45 -5.31 -8.91
N LEU A 286 15.78 -6.11 -7.89
CA LEU A 286 15.05 -7.31 -7.44
C LEU A 286 14.20 -7.06 -6.19
N GLY A 287 14.01 -5.80 -5.78
CA GLY A 287 13.30 -5.47 -4.54
C GLY A 287 11.87 -5.99 -4.51
N ARG A 288 11.19 -6.01 -5.66
CA ARG A 288 9.83 -6.58 -5.76
C ARG A 288 9.82 -8.08 -5.56
N GLU A 289 10.76 -8.80 -6.15
CA GLU A 289 10.90 -10.24 -5.99
C GLU A 289 11.20 -10.61 -4.55
N TYR A 290 12.14 -9.93 -3.92
CA TYR A 290 12.46 -10.14 -2.51
C TYR A 290 11.24 -9.87 -1.62
N GLY A 291 10.48 -8.78 -1.88
CA GLY A 291 9.24 -8.50 -1.16
C GLY A 291 8.23 -9.66 -1.25
N ILE A 292 8.05 -10.25 -2.43
CA ILE A 292 7.16 -11.41 -2.63
C ILE A 292 7.67 -12.63 -1.87
N GLN A 293 8.97 -12.91 -1.91
CA GLN A 293 9.59 -14.05 -1.25
C GLN A 293 9.51 -13.99 0.28
N VAL A 294 9.47 -12.79 0.86
CA VAL A 294 9.40 -12.61 2.32
C VAL A 294 7.97 -12.43 2.86
N GLY A 295 6.94 -12.61 2.03
CA GLY A 295 5.57 -12.61 2.52
C GLY A 295 4.59 -11.68 1.81
N ALA A 296 5.03 -10.78 0.90
CA ALA A 296 4.12 -9.98 0.10
C ALA A 296 3.38 -10.85 -0.95
N ASN A 297 2.21 -10.40 -1.38
CA ASN A 297 1.36 -11.11 -2.34
C ASN A 297 0.61 -10.19 -3.31
N VAL A 298 0.95 -8.90 -3.36
CA VAL A 298 0.32 -7.91 -4.25
C VAL A 298 1.40 -7.12 -4.99
N VAL A 299 1.18 -6.82 -6.26
CA VAL A 299 1.96 -5.85 -7.04
C VAL A 299 1.02 -4.85 -7.72
N MET A 300 1.48 -3.62 -7.91
CA MET A 300 0.67 -2.54 -8.47
C MET A 300 1.37 -1.90 -9.68
N PRO A 301 1.27 -2.50 -10.89
CA PRO A 301 1.76 -1.89 -12.11
C PRO A 301 0.99 -0.62 -12.46
N ASN A 302 1.68 0.36 -13.05
CA ASN A 302 1.10 1.65 -13.43
C ASN A 302 0.31 1.53 -14.76
N LEU A 303 -0.97 1.89 -14.72
CA LEU A 303 -1.90 1.96 -15.87
C LEU A 303 -2.10 3.38 -16.38
N SER A 304 -1.57 4.41 -15.69
CA SER A 304 -1.73 5.80 -16.14
C SER A 304 -1.18 5.99 -17.55
N PRO A 305 -1.69 6.98 -18.32
CA PRO A 305 -1.11 7.30 -19.62
C PRO A 305 0.39 7.60 -19.52
N VAL A 306 1.20 7.08 -20.45
CA VAL A 306 2.67 7.21 -20.44
C VAL A 306 3.11 8.68 -20.29
N GLY A 307 2.42 9.61 -20.95
CA GLY A 307 2.77 11.04 -20.96
C GLY A 307 2.55 11.79 -19.63
N VAL A 308 2.08 11.11 -18.56
CA VAL A 308 1.91 11.74 -17.23
C VAL A 308 2.62 10.98 -16.10
N ARG A 309 3.17 9.79 -16.37
CA ARG A 309 3.77 8.95 -15.33
C ARG A 309 4.99 9.60 -14.67
N ASP A 310 5.79 10.31 -15.45
CA ASP A 310 6.95 11.08 -15.03
C ASP A 310 6.59 12.36 -14.25
N LYS A 311 5.30 12.72 -14.22
CA LYS A 311 4.78 13.88 -13.46
C LYS A 311 4.25 13.50 -12.07
N TYR A 312 4.02 12.21 -11.81
CA TYR A 312 3.58 11.72 -10.49
C TYR A 312 4.76 11.22 -9.67
N LEU A 313 5.63 12.14 -9.31
CA LEU A 313 6.87 11.85 -8.55
C LEU A 313 6.65 12.16 -7.07
N LEU A 314 6.37 11.13 -6.28
CA LEU A 314 6.31 11.24 -4.82
C LEU A 314 7.73 11.32 -4.21
N TYR A 315 8.69 10.68 -4.88
CA TYR A 315 10.11 10.58 -4.53
C TYR A 315 10.95 10.44 -5.80
N ASP A 316 12.27 10.63 -5.69
CA ASP A 316 13.20 10.56 -6.81
C ASP A 316 13.40 9.13 -7.35
N ASP A 317 13.84 9.04 -8.59
CA ASP A 317 14.18 7.79 -9.28
C ASP A 317 13.03 6.75 -9.33
N LYS A 318 11.77 7.19 -9.16
CA LYS A 318 10.60 6.31 -9.22
C LYS A 318 10.58 5.51 -10.51
N ILE A 319 10.61 4.19 -10.40
CA ILE A 319 10.50 3.27 -11.54
C ILE A 319 9.05 3.19 -12.08
N CYS A 320 8.88 2.54 -13.24
CA CYS A 320 7.58 2.39 -13.92
C CYS A 320 6.99 3.70 -14.46
N THR A 321 7.86 4.62 -14.88
CA THR A 321 7.50 5.84 -15.60
C THR A 321 7.44 5.63 -17.12
N GLY A 322 8.10 4.58 -17.66
CA GLY A 322 8.09 4.21 -19.08
C GLY A 322 7.16 3.05 -19.43
N ASP A 323 7.45 2.38 -20.55
CA ASP A 323 6.68 1.24 -21.08
C ASP A 323 6.77 -0.05 -20.25
N GLU A 324 7.58 -0.05 -19.20
CA GLU A 324 7.81 -1.18 -18.28
C GLU A 324 6.64 -1.46 -17.33
N SER A 325 5.55 -0.75 -17.47
CA SER A 325 4.40 -0.80 -16.58
C SER A 325 3.44 -1.96 -16.94
N ALA A 326 2.14 -1.71 -16.84
CA ALA A 326 1.10 -2.70 -17.05
C ALA A 326 1.15 -3.39 -18.44
N GLN A 327 1.61 -2.68 -19.47
CA GLN A 327 1.77 -3.25 -20.82
C GLN A 327 2.78 -4.41 -20.85
N CYS A 328 3.74 -4.45 -19.94
CA CYS A 328 4.66 -5.59 -19.83
C CYS A 328 4.17 -6.67 -18.84
N LYS A 329 2.88 -7.06 -18.88
CA LYS A 329 2.35 -8.16 -18.07
C LYS A 329 3.19 -9.43 -18.21
N THR A 330 3.65 -9.75 -19.41
CA THR A 330 4.51 -10.90 -19.69
C THR A 330 5.86 -10.80 -18.95
N CYS A 331 6.44 -9.61 -18.81
CA CYS A 331 7.67 -9.41 -18.04
C CYS A 331 7.44 -9.63 -16.56
N LEU A 332 6.36 -9.07 -16.01
CA LEU A 332 5.98 -9.28 -14.61
C LEU A 332 5.70 -10.76 -14.32
N GLN A 333 4.95 -11.42 -15.21
CA GLN A 333 4.67 -12.84 -15.11
C GLN A 333 5.96 -13.66 -15.05
N LYS A 334 6.88 -13.45 -16.00
CA LYS A 334 8.18 -14.17 -16.05
C LYS A 334 9.04 -13.90 -14.81
N ARG A 335 9.05 -12.66 -14.32
CA ARG A 335 9.77 -12.31 -13.06
C ARG A 335 9.21 -13.07 -11.86
N MET A 336 7.88 -13.15 -11.73
CA MET A 336 7.24 -13.90 -10.64
C MET A 336 7.46 -15.41 -10.79
N GLU A 337 7.34 -15.95 -12.00
CA GLU A 337 7.60 -17.37 -12.29
C GLU A 337 9.06 -17.76 -11.97
N SER A 338 10.03 -16.88 -12.24
CA SER A 338 11.44 -17.14 -11.95
C SER A 338 11.75 -17.33 -10.45
N ILE A 339 10.88 -16.86 -9.58
CA ILE A 339 10.96 -17.02 -8.13
C ILE A 339 9.90 -17.99 -7.57
N GLY A 340 9.20 -18.73 -8.42
CA GLY A 340 8.23 -19.77 -8.04
C GLY A 340 6.85 -19.25 -7.65
N PHE A 341 6.43 -18.09 -8.18
CA PHE A 341 5.12 -17.49 -7.95
C PHE A 341 4.39 -17.20 -9.24
N ASN A 342 3.05 -17.08 -9.17
CA ASN A 342 2.20 -16.89 -10.34
C ASN A 342 1.36 -15.62 -10.23
N VAL A 343 1.39 -14.81 -11.27
CA VAL A 343 0.46 -13.68 -11.41
C VAL A 343 -0.92 -14.22 -11.79
N VAL A 344 -1.95 -13.86 -11.02
CA VAL A 344 -3.31 -14.35 -11.23
C VAL A 344 -4.26 -13.23 -11.65
N THR A 345 -5.21 -13.59 -12.54
CA THR A 345 -6.33 -12.72 -12.94
C THR A 345 -7.44 -12.89 -11.91
N SER A 346 -7.48 -12.00 -10.91
CA SER A 346 -8.43 -12.03 -9.80
C SER A 346 -8.62 -10.62 -9.24
N ARG A 347 -9.76 -10.38 -8.59
CA ARG A 347 -9.97 -9.16 -7.80
C ARG A 347 -8.98 -9.05 -6.62
N GLY A 348 -8.46 -10.19 -6.14
CA GLY A 348 -7.55 -10.23 -4.99
C GLY A 348 -8.19 -9.59 -3.75
N ASP A 349 -9.43 -9.96 -3.43
CA ASP A 349 -10.11 -9.54 -2.20
C ASP A 349 -9.49 -10.25 -0.99
N HIS A 350 -9.56 -9.61 0.17
CA HIS A 350 -9.15 -10.23 1.43
C HIS A 350 -10.04 -11.44 1.73
N LYS A 351 -9.46 -12.53 2.24
CA LYS A 351 -10.18 -13.80 2.44
C LYS A 351 -11.40 -13.70 3.35
N ASP A 352 -11.36 -12.81 4.32
CA ASP A 352 -12.45 -12.62 5.27
C ASP A 352 -13.48 -11.57 4.80
N TYR A 353 -13.24 -10.94 3.64
CA TYR A 353 -14.16 -9.96 3.08
C TYR A 353 -15.26 -10.64 2.30
N LYS A 354 -16.51 -10.41 2.72
CA LYS A 354 -17.72 -10.94 2.06
C LYS A 354 -18.53 -9.75 1.56
N LYS A 355 -18.51 -9.53 0.26
CA LYS A 355 -19.46 -8.66 -0.44
C LYS A 355 -20.14 -9.52 -1.51
N ASP A 356 -21.45 -9.37 -1.67
CA ASP A 356 -22.18 -10.01 -2.77
C ASP A 356 -21.67 -9.39 -4.10
N ILE A 357 -20.82 -10.15 -4.78
CA ILE A 357 -20.27 -9.76 -6.09
C ILE A 357 -21.20 -10.41 -7.11
N PRO A 358 -21.75 -9.63 -8.09
CA PRO A 358 -22.54 -10.23 -9.15
C PRO A 358 -21.69 -11.22 -9.96
N ASP A 359 -22.09 -12.47 -9.95
CA ASP A 359 -21.45 -13.51 -10.75
C ASP A 359 -21.83 -13.32 -12.21
N ARG A 360 -20.84 -13.26 -13.12
CA ARG A 360 -21.09 -13.17 -14.56
C ARG A 360 -21.43 -14.51 -15.23
N ASP A 361 -21.12 -15.60 -14.54
CA ASP A 361 -21.26 -16.96 -15.12
C ASP A 361 -22.71 -17.50 -15.08
N THR A 362 -23.70 -16.69 -14.67
CA THR A 362 -25.11 -17.12 -14.65
C THR A 362 -25.97 -16.52 -15.76
N LYS A 363 -25.38 -16.07 -16.86
CA LYS A 363 -26.12 -15.64 -18.08
C LYS A 363 -25.50 -16.20 -19.34
N GLU A 364 -25.52 -17.51 -19.48
CA GLU A 364 -25.54 -18.22 -20.76
C GLU A 364 -26.26 -19.57 -20.53
N GLU A 365 -27.58 -19.53 -20.58
CA GLU A 365 -28.45 -20.62 -21.06
C GLU A 365 -29.59 -19.99 -21.87
#